data_b11f040fe2f95b60cd7cd722b34b43a0
#
_entry.id   b11f040fe2f95b60cd7cd722b34b43a0
#
_cell.length_a   1.000
_cell.length_b   1.000
_cell.length_c   1.000
_cell.angle_alpha   90.00
_cell.angle_beta   90.00
_cell.angle_gamma   90.00
#
_symmetry.space_group_name_H-M   'P 1'
#
loop_
_entity.id
_entity.type
_entity.pdbx_description
1 polymer ?
#
loop_
_entity_poly.entity_id
_entity_poly.type
_entity_poly.pdbx_seq_one_letter_code
_entity_poly.pdbx_strand_id
1 'polypeptide(L)'
;MVKLLIKKLHKNIILPEYKTDGSSGMDLMANVEQTVKILPGEKKIISTGIMVAIPEQYEIQIRPRSGLAAKNGISILNTPGTIDSDYRGEIKVILINLGKDIFQINKNDRIAQMIVCPIIKVKLEEVESLPETVRGKGGFGSTDK
;
A
#
# COMPACT_ATOMS: atom_id res chain seq x y z
N MET A 1 0.49 1.46 22.50
CA MET A 1 0.85 0.80 21.21
C MET A 1 -0.41 0.19 20.61
N VAL A 2 -0.67 0.42 19.31
CA VAL A 2 -1.84 -0.15 18.61
C VAL A 2 -1.62 -1.64 18.40
N LYS A 3 -2.64 -2.44 18.69
CA LYS A 3 -2.59 -3.90 18.50
C LYS A 3 -3.14 -4.26 17.13
N LEU A 4 -2.33 -4.89 16.28
CA LEU A 4 -2.70 -5.47 14.99
C LEU A 4 -2.77 -7.00 15.14
N LEU A 5 -3.94 -7.58 14.89
CA LEU A 5 -4.07 -9.04 14.81
C LEU A 5 -3.71 -9.49 13.41
N ILE A 6 -2.92 -10.56 13.30
CA ILE A 6 -2.47 -11.10 12.00
C ILE A 6 -2.67 -12.61 11.97
N LYS A 7 -3.23 -13.10 10.85
CA LYS A 7 -3.40 -14.52 10.55
C LYS A 7 -2.58 -14.87 9.31
N LYS A 8 -1.84 -15.96 9.38
CA LYS A 8 -1.09 -16.52 8.24
C LYS A 8 -1.93 -17.60 7.55
N LEU A 9 -1.89 -17.64 6.22
CA LEU A 9 -2.52 -18.72 5.45
C LEU A 9 -1.78 -20.05 5.61
N HIS A 10 -0.44 -19.98 5.76
CA HIS A 10 0.43 -21.16 5.93
C HIS A 10 1.47 -20.92 7.02
N LYS A 11 1.93 -21.99 7.66
CA LYS A 11 2.91 -21.94 8.76
C LYS A 11 4.22 -21.23 8.36
N ASN A 12 4.65 -21.38 7.12
CA ASN A 12 5.95 -20.90 6.61
C ASN A 12 5.93 -19.42 6.17
N ILE A 13 4.79 -18.72 6.29
CA ILE A 13 4.74 -17.30 5.96
C ILE A 13 5.50 -16.51 7.01
N ILE A 14 6.39 -15.65 6.52
CA ILE A 14 7.19 -14.74 7.34
C ILE A 14 6.32 -13.52 7.67
N LEU A 15 6.21 -13.18 8.96
CA LEU A 15 5.45 -12.00 9.37
C LEU A 15 6.20 -10.71 9.02
N PRO A 16 5.48 -9.65 8.65
CA PRO A 16 6.06 -8.32 8.53
C PRO A 16 6.64 -7.85 9.87
N GLU A 17 7.73 -7.10 9.81
CA GLU A 17 8.38 -6.53 10.98
C GLU A 17 8.96 -5.14 10.67
N TYR A 18 9.03 -4.28 11.68
CA TYR A 18 9.81 -3.05 11.59
C TYR A 18 11.29 -3.38 11.59
N LYS A 19 12.04 -2.89 10.62
CA LYS A 19 13.48 -3.18 10.51
C LYS A 19 14.34 -2.36 11.46
N THR A 20 13.86 -1.18 11.85
CA THR A 20 14.50 -0.30 12.84
C THR A 20 13.40 0.35 13.69
N ASP A 21 13.76 0.86 14.86
CA ASP A 21 12.83 1.57 15.75
C ASP A 21 12.19 2.81 15.10
N GLY A 22 12.88 3.42 14.14
CA GLY A 22 12.39 4.58 13.38
C GLY A 22 11.64 4.22 12.09
N SER A 23 11.48 2.93 11.76
CA SER A 23 10.75 2.53 10.56
C SER A 23 9.27 2.88 10.67
N SER A 24 8.71 3.55 9.63
CA SER A 24 7.28 3.85 9.56
C SER A 24 6.45 2.68 8.99
N GLY A 25 7.06 1.81 8.22
CA GLY A 25 6.41 0.69 7.55
C GLY A 25 7.10 -0.64 7.79
N MET A 26 6.37 -1.70 7.50
CA MET A 26 6.85 -3.08 7.52
C MET A 26 6.81 -3.64 6.10
N ASP A 27 7.87 -4.33 5.67
CA ASP A 27 7.91 -4.95 4.34
C ASP A 27 6.91 -6.09 4.21
N LEU A 28 6.21 -6.14 3.08
CA LEU A 28 5.35 -7.25 2.66
C LEU A 28 6.11 -8.14 1.68
N MET A 29 6.03 -9.44 1.91
CA MET A 29 6.71 -10.44 1.10
C MET A 29 5.74 -11.17 0.17
N ALA A 30 6.23 -11.53 -1.01
CA ALA A 30 5.48 -12.32 -1.97
C ALA A 30 5.30 -13.77 -1.47
N ASN A 31 4.05 -14.23 -1.46
CA ASN A 31 3.70 -15.63 -1.21
C ASN A 31 3.36 -16.29 -2.55
N VAL A 32 4.37 -16.64 -3.31
CA VAL A 32 4.27 -17.33 -4.61
C VAL A 32 4.98 -18.67 -4.55
N GLU A 33 4.44 -19.66 -5.25
CA GLU A 33 5.06 -20.99 -5.32
C GLU A 33 6.11 -21.08 -6.45
N GLN A 34 5.85 -20.37 -7.53
CA GLN A 34 6.74 -20.30 -8.69
C GLN A 34 7.10 -18.84 -8.98
N THR A 35 8.24 -18.63 -9.64
CA THR A 35 8.66 -17.30 -10.08
C THR A 35 7.59 -16.66 -10.95
N VAL A 36 7.15 -15.46 -10.55
CA VAL A 36 6.21 -14.63 -11.31
C VAL A 36 6.99 -13.59 -12.10
N LYS A 37 6.71 -13.49 -13.40
CA LYS A 37 7.30 -12.45 -14.27
C LYS A 37 6.27 -11.38 -14.58
N ILE A 38 6.67 -10.12 -14.47
CA ILE A 38 5.87 -8.95 -14.86
C ILE A 38 6.59 -8.24 -15.98
N LEU A 39 6.01 -8.27 -17.19
CA LEU A 39 6.55 -7.59 -18.37
C LEU A 39 6.41 -6.07 -18.24
N PRO A 40 7.22 -5.26 -18.94
CA PRO A 40 7.02 -3.82 -19.02
C PRO A 40 5.58 -3.45 -19.39
N GLY A 41 4.95 -2.56 -18.61
CA GLY A 41 3.55 -2.16 -18.77
C GLY A 41 2.52 -3.14 -18.20
N GLU A 42 2.93 -4.33 -17.75
CA GLU A 42 2.04 -5.33 -17.18
C GLU A 42 1.80 -5.08 -15.69
N LYS A 43 0.61 -5.47 -15.22
CA LYS A 43 0.27 -5.53 -13.78
C LYS A 43 -0.04 -6.95 -13.37
N LYS A 44 0.27 -7.31 -12.13
CA LYS A 44 -0.12 -8.59 -11.52
C LYS A 44 -0.53 -8.42 -10.06
N ILE A 45 -1.48 -9.22 -9.63
CA ILE A 45 -1.89 -9.30 -8.22
C ILE A 45 -1.06 -10.39 -7.56
N ILE A 46 -0.30 -10.01 -6.54
CA ILE A 46 0.61 -10.89 -5.81
C ILE A 46 0.06 -11.14 -4.41
N SER A 47 -0.07 -12.41 -4.04
CA SER A 47 -0.43 -12.87 -2.71
C SER A 47 0.68 -12.52 -1.70
N THR A 48 0.29 -12.18 -0.46
CA THR A 48 1.21 -12.04 0.67
C THR A 48 1.02 -13.15 1.71
N GLY A 49 -0.08 -13.88 1.64
CA GLY A 49 -0.42 -14.96 2.57
C GLY A 49 -0.84 -14.50 3.96
N ILE A 50 -1.11 -13.22 4.17
CA ILE A 50 -1.54 -12.70 5.48
C ILE A 50 -2.91 -12.03 5.40
N MET A 51 -3.65 -12.15 6.50
CA MET A 51 -4.89 -11.43 6.78
C MET A 51 -4.72 -10.67 8.10
N VAL A 52 -5.41 -9.54 8.25
CA VAL A 52 -5.24 -8.67 9.40
C VAL A 52 -6.58 -8.21 9.97
N ALA A 53 -6.55 -7.79 11.25
CA ALA A 53 -7.61 -7.01 11.86
C ALA A 53 -6.98 -5.87 12.66
N ILE A 54 -7.42 -4.65 12.40
CA ILE A 54 -6.94 -3.42 12.99
C ILE A 54 -8.13 -2.65 13.61
N PRO A 55 -7.94 -1.87 14.70
CA PRO A 55 -9.02 -1.07 15.28
C PRO A 55 -9.59 -0.03 14.30
N GLU A 56 -10.88 0.31 14.44
CA GLU A 56 -11.64 1.18 13.53
C GLU A 56 -11.07 2.58 13.29
N GLN A 57 -10.21 3.06 14.21
CA GLN A 57 -9.58 4.38 14.09
C GLN A 57 -8.36 4.38 13.15
N TYR A 58 -8.05 3.24 12.53
CA TYR A 58 -6.87 3.05 11.70
C TYR A 58 -7.22 2.37 10.37
N GLU A 59 -6.40 2.64 9.38
CA GLU A 59 -6.29 1.89 8.13
C GLU A 59 -4.87 1.36 7.96
N ILE A 60 -4.67 0.43 7.05
CA ILE A 60 -3.34 0.08 6.58
C ILE A 60 -3.20 0.56 5.13
N GLN A 61 -2.13 1.31 4.86
CA GLN A 61 -1.76 1.71 3.52
C GLN A 61 -0.68 0.80 2.96
N ILE A 62 -0.91 0.30 1.76
CA ILE A 62 0.07 -0.47 0.99
C ILE A 62 0.76 0.47 0.01
N ARG A 63 2.06 0.66 0.19
CA ARG A 63 2.89 1.60 -0.56
C ARG A 63 4.04 0.90 -1.27
N PRO A 64 4.53 1.45 -2.41
CA PRO A 64 5.72 0.93 -3.08
C PRO A 64 6.96 0.99 -2.19
N ARG A 65 7.94 0.16 -2.52
CA ARG A 65 9.28 0.25 -1.96
C ARG A 65 10.14 1.13 -2.86
N SER A 66 10.77 2.15 -2.27
CA SER A 66 11.59 3.12 -3.00
C SER A 66 12.71 2.48 -3.83
N GLY A 67 13.33 1.42 -3.30
CA GLY A 67 14.39 0.71 -4.03
C GLY A 67 13.90 0.02 -5.30
N LEU A 68 12.72 -0.61 -5.27
CA LEU A 68 12.12 -1.23 -6.46
C LEU A 68 11.64 -0.17 -7.45
N ALA A 69 11.07 0.92 -6.96
CA ALA A 69 10.65 2.04 -7.81
C ALA A 69 11.84 2.66 -8.55
N ALA A 70 12.90 3.00 -7.83
CA ALA A 70 14.08 3.67 -8.38
C ALA A 70 14.89 2.78 -9.35
N LYS A 71 15.09 1.51 -9.00
CA LYS A 71 15.96 0.61 -9.77
C LYS A 71 15.23 -0.10 -10.91
N ASN A 72 13.97 -0.49 -10.69
CA ASN A 72 13.24 -1.38 -11.59
C ASN A 72 11.97 -0.75 -12.17
N GLY A 73 11.57 0.44 -11.70
CA GLY A 73 10.32 1.07 -12.12
C GLY A 73 9.07 0.33 -11.62
N ILE A 74 9.20 -0.43 -10.52
CA ILE A 74 8.06 -1.18 -9.96
C ILE A 74 7.29 -0.30 -8.99
N SER A 75 5.99 -0.25 -9.18
CA SER A 75 5.06 0.48 -8.33
C SER A 75 3.86 -0.40 -7.95
N ILE A 76 3.00 0.15 -7.11
CA ILE A 76 1.68 -0.41 -6.81
C ILE A 76 0.65 0.42 -7.58
N LEU A 77 -0.13 -0.24 -8.43
CA LEU A 77 -1.02 0.44 -9.38
C LEU A 77 -2.01 1.38 -8.69
N ASN A 78 -2.54 0.98 -7.53
CA ASN A 78 -3.51 1.74 -6.75
C ASN A 78 -2.89 2.45 -5.53
N THR A 79 -1.58 2.74 -5.56
CA THR A 79 -0.91 3.34 -4.39
C THR A 79 -1.48 4.71 -4.01
N PRO A 80 -1.69 4.97 -2.72
CA PRO A 80 -1.61 4.04 -1.60
C PRO A 80 -2.82 3.09 -1.56
N GLY A 81 -2.56 1.78 -1.61
CA GLY A 81 -3.61 0.77 -1.46
C GLY A 81 -4.21 0.82 -0.06
N THR A 82 -5.53 0.80 0.05
CA THR A 82 -6.23 0.91 1.34
C THR A 82 -6.69 -0.46 1.83
N ILE A 83 -6.37 -0.79 3.07
CA ILE A 83 -6.93 -1.93 3.80
C ILE A 83 -7.77 -1.37 4.94
N ASP A 84 -9.06 -1.51 4.81
CA ASP A 84 -10.04 -1.04 5.79
C ASP A 84 -10.00 -1.87 7.09
N SER A 85 -10.43 -1.27 8.19
CA SER A 85 -10.43 -1.94 9.50
C SER A 85 -11.32 -3.17 9.58
N ASP A 86 -12.36 -3.25 8.77
CA ASP A 86 -13.32 -4.35 8.67
C ASP A 86 -12.99 -5.37 7.56
N TYR A 87 -11.95 -5.13 6.75
CA TYR A 87 -11.51 -6.11 5.76
C TYR A 87 -10.87 -7.32 6.44
N ARG A 88 -11.32 -8.54 6.07
CA ARG A 88 -10.86 -9.82 6.63
C ARG A 88 -10.26 -10.75 5.58
N GLY A 89 -10.16 -10.28 4.32
CA GLY A 89 -9.52 -11.04 3.25
C GLY A 89 -8.01 -11.01 3.33
N GLU A 90 -7.39 -11.77 2.45
CA GLU A 90 -5.94 -11.75 2.27
C GLU A 90 -5.48 -10.40 1.71
N ILE A 91 -4.40 -9.85 2.29
CA ILE A 91 -3.71 -8.70 1.69
C ILE A 91 -3.02 -9.17 0.42
N LYS A 92 -3.42 -8.60 -0.71
CA LYS A 92 -2.80 -8.81 -2.02
C LYS A 92 -2.30 -7.49 -2.57
N VAL A 93 -1.17 -7.53 -3.27
CA VAL A 93 -0.51 -6.35 -3.81
C VAL A 93 -0.67 -6.31 -5.32
N ILE A 94 -1.18 -5.20 -5.86
CA ILE A 94 -1.33 -4.99 -7.31
C ILE A 94 -0.06 -4.31 -7.82
N LEU A 95 0.95 -5.09 -8.21
CA LEU A 95 2.19 -4.57 -8.78
C LEU A 95 2.02 -4.20 -10.24
N ILE A 96 2.66 -3.10 -10.64
CA ILE A 96 2.80 -2.68 -12.04
C ILE A 96 4.27 -2.46 -12.35
N ASN A 97 4.69 -2.91 -13.53
CA ASN A 97 6.04 -2.69 -14.05
C ASN A 97 6.03 -1.50 -15.03
N LEU A 98 6.50 -0.35 -14.57
CA LEU A 98 6.70 0.87 -15.36
C LEU A 98 8.14 1.00 -15.88
N GLY A 99 8.98 -0.01 -15.62
CA GLY A 99 10.35 -0.09 -16.09
C GLY A 99 10.43 -0.61 -17.54
N LYS A 100 11.67 -0.88 -17.97
CA LYS A 100 11.97 -1.34 -19.33
C LYS A 100 12.26 -2.84 -19.41
N ASP A 101 12.61 -3.46 -18.29
CA ASP A 101 13.01 -4.86 -18.21
C ASP A 101 11.93 -5.72 -17.53
N ILE A 102 11.96 -7.02 -17.82
CA ILE A 102 11.10 -7.99 -17.14
C ILE A 102 11.47 -8.01 -15.65
N PHE A 103 10.49 -7.83 -14.78
CA PHE A 103 10.67 -7.96 -13.34
C PHE A 103 10.25 -9.35 -12.88
N GLN A 104 11.12 -10.01 -12.12
CA GLN A 104 10.87 -11.35 -11.58
C GLN A 104 10.62 -11.26 -10.07
N ILE A 105 9.64 -12.00 -9.60
CA ILE A 105 9.25 -12.11 -8.20
C ILE A 105 9.37 -13.56 -7.79
N ASN A 106 10.19 -13.83 -6.79
CA ASN A 106 10.33 -15.13 -6.15
C ASN A 106 9.65 -15.14 -4.79
N LYS A 107 9.48 -16.33 -4.23
CA LYS A 107 8.94 -16.50 -2.87
C LYS A 107 9.76 -15.70 -1.86
N ASN A 108 9.06 -15.01 -0.96
CA ASN A 108 9.61 -14.15 0.08
C ASN A 108 10.34 -12.88 -0.41
N ASP A 109 10.29 -12.56 -1.70
CA ASP A 109 10.75 -11.25 -2.15
C ASP A 109 9.91 -10.14 -1.51
N ARG A 110 10.58 -9.09 -1.05
CA ARG A 110 9.94 -7.90 -0.48
C ARG A 110 9.43 -7.02 -1.59
N ILE A 111 8.11 -6.98 -1.79
CA ILE A 111 7.44 -6.38 -2.95
C ILE A 111 6.72 -5.07 -2.65
N ALA A 112 6.41 -4.80 -1.39
CA ALA A 112 5.66 -3.64 -0.93
C ALA A 112 6.01 -3.33 0.52
N GLN A 113 5.46 -2.26 1.05
CA GLN A 113 5.46 -1.98 2.48
C GLN A 113 4.05 -1.64 2.96
N MET A 114 3.72 -2.06 4.17
CA MET A 114 2.47 -1.69 4.84
C MET A 114 2.74 -0.69 5.96
N ILE A 115 1.87 0.32 6.06
CA ILE A 115 1.97 1.39 7.05
C ILE A 115 0.62 1.54 7.73
N VAL A 116 0.59 1.52 9.06
CA VAL A 116 -0.61 1.78 9.86
C VAL A 116 -0.80 3.29 9.96
N CYS A 117 -1.97 3.78 9.54
CA CYS A 117 -2.30 5.19 9.54
C CYS A 117 -3.58 5.45 10.35
N PRO A 118 -3.65 6.51 11.17
CA PRO A 118 -4.91 6.93 11.78
C PRO A 118 -5.84 7.49 10.71
N ILE A 119 -7.15 7.28 10.89
CA ILE A 119 -8.18 7.84 10.02
C ILE A 119 -9.09 8.79 10.77
N ILE A 120 -9.64 9.75 10.04
CA ILE A 120 -10.68 10.65 10.53
C ILE A 120 -11.92 10.39 9.69
N LYS A 121 -13.03 10.01 10.36
CA LYS A 121 -14.34 9.92 9.70
C LYS A 121 -15.03 11.27 9.81
N VAL A 122 -15.58 11.74 8.69
CA VAL A 122 -16.32 13.01 8.62
C VAL A 122 -17.81 12.73 8.40
N LYS A 123 -18.64 13.63 8.94
CA LYS A 123 -20.05 13.72 8.58
C LYS A 123 -20.17 14.74 7.44
N LEU A 124 -20.72 14.31 6.33
CA LEU A 124 -21.01 15.24 5.21
C LEU A 124 -22.23 16.09 5.54
N GLU A 125 -22.13 17.38 5.26
CA GLU A 125 -23.22 18.35 5.35
C GLU A 125 -23.31 19.08 4.03
N GLU A 126 -24.45 18.93 3.36
CA GLU A 126 -24.74 19.64 2.12
C GLU A 126 -25.10 21.11 2.42
N VAL A 127 -24.44 22.03 1.72
CA VAL A 127 -24.69 23.47 1.83
C VAL A 127 -24.81 24.07 0.43
N GLU A 128 -25.56 25.18 0.32
CA GLU A 128 -25.71 25.86 -0.98
C GLU A 128 -24.46 26.64 -1.38
N SER A 129 -23.66 27.08 -0.42
CA SER A 129 -22.41 27.81 -0.67
C SER A 129 -21.35 27.46 0.36
N LEU A 130 -20.09 27.49 -0.06
CA LEU A 130 -18.93 27.31 0.82
C LEU A 130 -18.42 28.65 1.32
N PRO A 131 -17.82 28.72 2.52
CA PRO A 131 -17.15 29.94 3.00
C PRO A 131 -16.11 30.44 2.01
N GLU A 132 -16.05 31.77 1.84
CA GLU A 132 -15.04 32.39 0.96
C GLU A 132 -13.63 32.30 1.55
N THR A 133 -12.65 32.21 0.68
CA THR A 133 -11.22 32.22 1.04
C THR A 133 -10.44 33.10 0.07
N VAL A 134 -9.27 33.58 0.50
CA VAL A 134 -8.38 34.38 -0.37
C VAL A 134 -7.98 33.63 -1.63
N ARG A 135 -7.79 32.31 -1.54
CA ARG A 135 -7.46 31.47 -2.69
C ARG A 135 -8.66 31.26 -3.63
N GLY A 136 -9.88 31.26 -3.09
CA GLY A 136 -11.11 31.02 -3.85
C GLY A 136 -11.03 29.75 -4.70
N LYS A 137 -11.30 29.87 -5.99
CA LYS A 137 -11.28 28.76 -6.98
C LYS A 137 -9.90 28.49 -7.58
N GLY A 138 -8.85 29.18 -7.13
CA GLY A 138 -7.51 29.03 -7.68
C GLY A 138 -6.94 27.62 -7.48
N GLY A 139 -6.50 26.99 -8.57
CA GLY A 139 -5.90 25.67 -8.59
C GLY A 139 -5.08 25.48 -9.87
N PHE A 140 -4.52 24.28 -10.08
CA PHE A 140 -3.78 23.92 -11.31
C PHE A 140 -2.68 24.92 -11.72
N GLY A 141 -1.91 25.43 -10.75
CA GLY A 141 -0.84 26.40 -11.02
C GLY A 141 -1.30 27.85 -10.99
N SER A 142 -2.42 28.19 -10.33
CA SER A 142 -2.90 29.56 -10.16
C SER A 142 -1.98 30.45 -9.31
N THR A 143 -0.98 29.87 -8.63
CA THR A 143 0.13 30.58 -8.01
C THR A 143 1.32 30.43 -8.94
N ASP A 144 1.75 31.54 -9.55
CA ASP A 144 2.91 31.57 -10.45
C ASP A 144 4.14 30.91 -9.81
N LYS A 145 5.02 30.30 -10.68
CA LYS A 145 6.30 29.71 -10.27
C LYS A 145 7.25 30.74 -9.70
#